data_0c915f3f5222a7ff8e25698cc8cb7f08
#
_entry.id   0c915f3f5222a7ff8e25698cc8cb7f08
#
_cell.length_a   1.000
_cell.length_b   1.000
_cell.length_c   1.000
_cell.angle_alpha   90.00
_cell.angle_beta   90.00
_cell.angle_gamma   90.00
#
_symmetry.space_group_name_H-M   'P 1'
#
loop_
_entity.id
_entity.type
_entity.pdbx_description
1 polymer ?
#
loop_
_entity_poly.entity_id
_entity_poly.type
_entity_poly.pdbx_seq_one_letter_code
_entity_poly.pdbx_strand_id
1 'polypeptide(L)'
;MTQHRTVSSGSDYEAAVGYSRAVRAGRHIAVAGTTGEGNGIAAQTRDALRRIEIALNEAGGSLGDVVRTHIYVTDISRWRDVGTVHAEVFGDIRPAATMVQVSALISPDLLVEIEADAYLDD
;
A
#
# COMPACT_ATOMS: atom_id res chain seq x y z
N MET A 1 -2.12 22.82 17.75
CA MET A 1 -2.97 22.02 16.86
C MET A 1 -2.11 21.33 15.81
N THR A 2 -2.28 20.04 15.67
CA THR A 2 -1.52 19.27 14.68
C THR A 2 -2.22 19.38 13.33
N GLN A 3 -1.48 19.76 12.32
CA GLN A 3 -1.98 19.75 10.95
C GLN A 3 -1.53 18.46 10.25
N HIS A 4 -2.47 17.79 9.59
CA HIS A 4 -2.17 16.64 8.79
C HIS A 4 -1.96 17.06 7.33
N ARG A 5 -0.98 16.46 6.70
CA ARG A 5 -0.74 16.64 5.29
C ARG A 5 -1.35 15.45 4.54
N THR A 6 -2.22 15.75 3.59
CA THR A 6 -2.89 14.71 2.80
C THR A 6 -2.32 14.65 1.40
N VAL A 7 -2.33 13.44 0.84
CA VAL A 7 -1.89 13.16 -0.53
C VAL A 7 -3.06 12.59 -1.30
N SER A 8 -3.32 13.11 -2.49
CA SER A 8 -4.38 12.61 -3.37
C SER A 8 -3.75 12.00 -4.62
N SER A 9 -4.33 10.90 -5.10
CA SER A 9 -3.95 10.30 -6.38
C SER A 9 -4.89 10.74 -7.52
N GLY A 10 -5.92 11.54 -7.20
CA GLY A 10 -6.91 11.95 -8.17
C GLY A 10 -7.99 10.91 -8.44
N SER A 11 -8.05 9.84 -7.64
CA SER A 11 -9.06 8.81 -7.80
C SER A 11 -10.44 9.33 -7.37
N ASP A 12 -11.47 8.98 -8.15
CA ASP A 12 -12.85 9.32 -7.82
C ASP A 12 -13.33 8.70 -6.51
N TYR A 13 -12.75 7.56 -6.11
CA TYR A 13 -13.09 6.90 -4.85
C TYR A 13 -12.73 7.76 -3.64
N GLU A 14 -11.66 8.54 -3.71
CA GLU A 14 -11.23 9.36 -2.59
C GLU A 14 -12.30 10.37 -2.18
N ALA A 15 -12.86 11.07 -3.14
CA ALA A 15 -13.93 12.04 -2.88
C ALA A 15 -15.24 11.34 -2.51
N ALA A 16 -15.58 10.26 -3.19
CA ALA A 16 -16.85 9.56 -2.99
C ALA A 16 -16.93 8.91 -1.60
N VAL A 17 -15.82 8.38 -1.11
CA VAL A 17 -15.76 7.68 0.18
C VAL A 17 -15.29 8.61 1.31
N GLY A 18 -14.52 9.63 0.98
CA GLY A 18 -14.02 10.58 1.98
C GLY A 18 -12.69 10.16 2.59
N TYR A 19 -11.73 9.75 1.74
CA TYR A 19 -10.39 9.39 2.24
C TYR A 19 -9.30 10.03 1.37
N SER A 20 -8.08 9.99 1.88
CA SER A 20 -6.88 10.45 1.15
C SER A 20 -6.03 9.23 0.80
N ARG A 21 -5.25 9.33 -0.28
CA ARG A 21 -4.31 8.28 -0.68
C ARG A 21 -3.27 8.01 0.40
N ALA A 22 -2.82 9.05 1.06
CA ALA A 22 -1.94 8.96 2.21
C ALA A 22 -2.15 10.15 3.12
N VAL A 23 -1.84 9.97 4.40
CA VAL A 23 -1.91 11.04 5.40
C VAL A 23 -0.62 11.04 6.18
N ARG A 24 0.02 12.20 6.27
CA ARG A 24 1.17 12.38 7.15
C ARG A 24 0.74 13.13 8.40
N ALA A 25 0.99 12.52 9.55
CA ALA A 25 0.74 13.10 10.86
C ALA A 25 2.06 13.11 11.62
N GLY A 26 2.74 14.27 11.65
CA GLY A 26 4.06 14.37 12.26
C GLY A 26 5.07 13.50 11.48
N ARG A 27 5.59 12.47 12.13
CA ARG A 27 6.54 11.52 11.54
C ARG A 27 5.87 10.28 10.98
N HIS A 28 4.58 10.10 11.22
CA HIS A 28 3.84 8.92 10.77
C HIS A 28 3.19 9.20 9.42
N ILE A 29 3.35 8.27 8.49
CA ILE A 29 2.63 8.30 7.21
C ILE A 29 1.78 7.03 7.14
N ALA A 30 0.48 7.21 6.94
CA ALA A 30 -0.45 6.12 6.69
C ALA A 30 -0.81 6.13 5.21
N VAL A 31 -0.57 5.03 4.51
CA VAL A 31 -0.95 4.87 3.11
C VAL A 31 -2.19 4.00 3.06
N ALA A 32 -3.23 4.52 2.41
CA ALA A 32 -4.51 3.82 2.28
C ALA A 32 -4.37 2.53 1.49
N GLY A 33 -5.37 1.66 1.59
CA GLY A 33 -5.44 0.45 0.79
C GLY A 33 -5.23 0.76 -0.68
N THR A 34 -4.27 0.10 -1.29
CA THR A 34 -3.78 0.39 -2.64
C THR A 34 -3.84 -0.87 -3.47
N THR A 35 -4.54 -0.79 -4.60
CA THR A 35 -4.60 -1.87 -5.58
C THR A 35 -3.65 -1.55 -6.72
N GLY A 36 -3.49 -2.49 -7.63
CA GLY A 36 -2.64 -2.30 -8.80
C GLY A 36 -3.30 -2.83 -10.06
N GLU A 37 -2.85 -2.34 -11.18
CA GLU A 37 -3.24 -2.84 -12.48
C GLU A 37 -2.26 -3.89 -12.95
N GLY A 38 -2.75 -4.83 -13.72
CA GLY A 38 -1.91 -5.85 -14.33
C GLY A 38 -2.61 -7.17 -14.51
N ASN A 39 -2.01 -8.00 -15.35
CA ASN A 39 -2.52 -9.31 -15.64
C ASN A 39 -1.90 -10.31 -14.65
N GLY A 40 -2.68 -10.66 -13.64
CA GLY A 40 -2.26 -11.59 -12.60
C GLY A 40 -1.81 -10.89 -11.34
N ILE A 41 -1.74 -11.67 -10.25
CA ILE A 41 -1.53 -11.15 -8.92
C ILE A 41 -0.12 -10.56 -8.72
N ALA A 42 0.89 -11.15 -9.36
CA ALA A 42 2.26 -10.64 -9.25
C ALA A 42 2.38 -9.23 -9.86
N ALA A 43 1.81 -9.04 -11.06
CA ALA A 43 1.82 -7.74 -11.73
C ALA A 43 1.04 -6.70 -10.92
N GLN A 44 -0.12 -7.08 -10.38
CA GLN A 44 -0.92 -6.18 -9.54
C GLN A 44 -0.20 -5.81 -8.25
N THR A 45 0.50 -6.77 -7.64
CA THR A 45 1.30 -6.51 -6.43
C THR A 45 2.40 -5.50 -6.73
N ARG A 46 3.11 -5.69 -7.84
CA ARG A 46 4.19 -4.78 -8.22
C ARG A 46 3.68 -3.37 -8.46
N ASP A 47 2.54 -3.26 -9.14
CA ASP A 47 1.95 -1.94 -9.41
C ASP A 47 1.41 -1.28 -8.14
N ALA A 48 0.79 -2.06 -7.25
CA ALA A 48 0.32 -1.55 -5.96
C ALA A 48 1.48 -0.98 -5.14
N LEU A 49 2.60 -1.69 -5.07
CA LEU A 49 3.78 -1.22 -4.34
C LEU A 49 4.40 0.02 -4.99
N ARG A 50 4.39 0.12 -6.32
CA ARG A 50 4.82 1.32 -7.03
C ARG A 50 3.96 2.52 -6.65
N ARG A 51 2.65 2.34 -6.58
CA ARG A 51 1.71 3.40 -6.18
C ARG A 51 1.92 3.82 -4.73
N ILE A 52 2.22 2.86 -3.86
CA ILE A 52 2.55 3.14 -2.45
C ILE A 52 3.82 3.98 -2.38
N GLU A 53 4.84 3.64 -3.15
CA GLU A 53 6.09 4.41 -3.18
C GLU A 53 5.84 5.85 -3.62
N ILE A 54 5.03 6.06 -4.66
CA ILE A 54 4.68 7.40 -5.12
C ILE A 54 4.00 8.20 -4.00
N ALA A 55 3.03 7.58 -3.31
CA ALA A 55 2.32 8.24 -2.21
C ALA A 55 3.25 8.59 -1.05
N LEU A 56 4.14 7.67 -0.69
CA LEU A 56 5.14 7.92 0.35
C LEU A 56 6.05 9.08 0.00
N ASN A 57 6.55 9.12 -1.24
CA ASN A 57 7.44 10.18 -1.69
C ASN A 57 6.74 11.55 -1.67
N GLU A 58 5.48 11.59 -2.08
CA GLU A 58 4.69 12.84 -2.04
C GLU A 58 4.45 13.30 -0.60
N ALA A 59 4.38 12.37 0.35
CA ALA A 59 4.22 12.70 1.77
C ALA A 59 5.55 13.01 2.45
N GLY A 60 6.67 12.94 1.75
CA GLY A 60 8.00 13.25 2.28
C GLY A 60 8.74 12.07 2.86
N GLY A 61 8.27 10.86 2.61
CA GLY A 61 8.92 9.62 3.05
C GLY A 61 9.44 8.79 1.89
N SER A 62 9.80 7.56 2.20
CA SER A 62 10.31 6.61 1.21
C SER A 62 9.99 5.19 1.64
N LEU A 63 10.21 4.24 0.75
CA LEU A 63 10.04 2.82 1.07
C LEU A 63 10.88 2.41 2.29
N GLY A 64 12.06 2.98 2.47
CA GLY A 64 12.93 2.68 3.61
C GLY A 64 12.33 3.04 4.96
N ASP A 65 11.33 3.91 4.98
CA ASP A 65 10.65 4.34 6.20
C ASP A 65 9.47 3.44 6.57
N VAL A 66 9.11 2.49 5.72
CA VAL A 66 7.97 1.60 5.96
C VAL A 66 8.28 0.66 7.11
N VAL A 67 7.38 0.62 8.10
CA VAL A 67 7.50 -0.25 9.27
C VAL A 67 6.48 -1.39 9.26
N ARG A 68 5.41 -1.28 8.48
CA ARG A 68 4.37 -2.29 8.40
C ARG A 68 3.67 -2.27 7.07
N THR A 69 3.38 -3.48 6.54
CA THR A 69 2.46 -3.65 5.43
C THR A 69 1.34 -4.60 5.84
N HIS A 70 0.11 -4.31 5.39
CA HIS A 70 -1.03 -5.22 5.48
C HIS A 70 -1.42 -5.60 4.06
N ILE A 71 -1.49 -6.90 3.79
CA ILE A 71 -1.73 -7.42 2.45
C ILE A 71 -3.00 -8.24 2.45
N TYR A 72 -3.94 -7.87 1.58
CA TYR A 72 -5.24 -8.54 1.44
C TYR A 72 -5.26 -9.19 0.07
N VAL A 73 -5.53 -10.50 0.03
CA VAL A 73 -5.58 -11.25 -1.23
C VAL A 73 -6.92 -11.98 -1.34
N THR A 74 -7.38 -12.18 -2.56
CA THR A 74 -8.62 -12.91 -2.79
C THR A 74 -8.40 -14.43 -2.81
N ASP A 75 -7.14 -14.88 -2.95
CA ASP A 75 -6.76 -16.30 -2.94
C ASP A 75 -5.42 -16.47 -2.24
N ILE A 76 -5.45 -16.91 -0.99
CA ILE A 76 -4.25 -17.05 -0.15
C ILE A 76 -3.30 -18.15 -0.67
N SER A 77 -3.78 -19.06 -1.51
CA SER A 77 -2.89 -20.06 -2.10
C SER A 77 -1.83 -19.43 -3.00
N ARG A 78 -2.06 -18.19 -3.45
CA ARG A 78 -1.12 -17.43 -4.28
C ARG A 78 -0.15 -16.57 -3.47
N TRP A 79 -0.01 -16.80 -2.17
CA TRP A 79 0.80 -15.95 -1.30
C TRP A 79 2.26 -15.86 -1.75
N ARG A 80 2.80 -16.91 -2.39
CA ARG A 80 4.20 -16.89 -2.84
C ARG A 80 4.43 -15.91 -3.97
N ASP A 81 3.46 -15.78 -4.88
CA ASP A 81 3.55 -14.81 -5.98
C ASP A 81 3.58 -13.38 -5.44
N VAL A 82 2.76 -13.09 -4.45
CA VAL A 82 2.75 -11.80 -3.76
C VAL A 82 4.03 -11.61 -2.95
N GLY A 83 4.40 -12.63 -2.18
CA GLY A 83 5.58 -12.59 -1.31
C GLY A 83 6.88 -12.36 -2.08
N THR A 84 7.02 -12.97 -3.25
CA THR A 84 8.21 -12.79 -4.09
C THR A 84 8.34 -11.32 -4.51
N VAL A 85 7.26 -10.69 -4.95
CA VAL A 85 7.29 -9.27 -5.34
C VAL A 85 7.54 -8.37 -4.14
N HIS A 86 6.88 -8.68 -3.00
CA HIS A 86 7.09 -7.93 -1.76
C HIS A 86 8.56 -8.00 -1.33
N ALA A 87 9.19 -9.17 -1.45
CA ALA A 87 10.59 -9.35 -1.13
C ALA A 87 11.52 -8.58 -2.08
N GLU A 88 11.16 -8.48 -3.36
CA GLU A 88 11.94 -7.66 -4.30
C GLU A 88 12.02 -6.20 -3.85
N VAL A 89 10.90 -5.68 -3.33
CA VAL A 89 10.79 -4.28 -2.92
C VAL A 89 11.34 -4.05 -1.52
N PHE A 90 11.04 -4.96 -0.58
CA PHE A 90 11.31 -4.77 0.84
C PHE A 90 12.37 -5.71 1.42
N GLY A 91 13.08 -6.47 0.58
CA GLY A 91 14.00 -7.51 1.06
C GLY A 91 15.07 -7.00 2.02
N ASP A 92 15.54 -5.78 1.84
CA ASP A 92 16.55 -5.15 2.71
C ASP A 92 15.92 -4.34 3.84
N ILE A 93 14.65 -3.93 3.70
CA ILE A 93 13.94 -3.10 4.68
C ILE A 93 13.26 -3.98 5.72
N ARG A 94 12.58 -5.02 5.26
CA ARG A 94 11.93 -6.06 6.06
C ARG A 94 10.94 -5.52 7.09
N PRO A 95 9.91 -4.80 6.65
CA PRO A 95 8.88 -4.32 7.56
C PRO A 95 8.10 -5.48 8.17
N ALA A 96 7.42 -5.21 9.29
CA ALA A 96 6.42 -6.16 9.78
C ALA A 96 5.33 -6.30 8.72
N ALA A 97 4.87 -7.52 8.46
CA ALA A 97 3.89 -7.75 7.40
C ALA A 97 2.87 -8.79 7.82
N THR A 98 1.64 -8.61 7.34
CA THR A 98 0.56 -9.58 7.52
C THR A 98 -0.14 -9.76 6.18
N MET A 99 -0.44 -11.00 5.81
CA MET A 99 -1.19 -11.32 4.61
C MET A 99 -2.37 -12.19 4.96
N VAL A 100 -3.57 -11.80 4.53
CA VAL A 100 -4.80 -12.54 4.81
C VAL A 100 -5.65 -12.63 3.56
N GLN A 101 -6.45 -13.68 3.48
CA GLN A 101 -7.45 -13.81 2.44
C GLN A 101 -8.70 -13.05 2.84
N VAL A 102 -9.29 -12.33 1.89
CA VAL A 102 -10.56 -11.63 2.06
C VAL A 102 -11.56 -12.17 1.06
N SER A 103 -12.86 -11.98 1.36
CA SER A 103 -13.94 -12.49 0.52
C SER A 103 -13.99 -11.80 -0.84
N ALA A 104 -13.69 -10.50 -0.89
CA ALA A 104 -13.70 -9.72 -2.12
C ALA A 104 -12.98 -8.41 -1.91
N LEU A 105 -12.52 -7.82 -3.01
CA LEU A 105 -12.08 -6.44 -3.06
C LEU A 105 -13.15 -5.62 -3.81
N ILE A 106 -12.90 -4.35 -4.02
CA ILE A 106 -13.91 -3.43 -4.55
C ILE A 106 -14.34 -3.76 -5.99
N SER A 107 -13.53 -4.50 -6.73
CA SER A 107 -13.82 -4.93 -8.09
C SER A 107 -13.36 -6.38 -8.26
N PRO A 108 -14.10 -7.20 -9.05
CA PRO A 108 -13.75 -8.62 -9.25
C PRO A 108 -12.41 -8.82 -9.96
N ASP A 109 -11.92 -7.81 -10.67
CA ASP A 109 -10.63 -7.91 -11.36
C ASP A 109 -9.44 -7.74 -10.42
N LEU A 110 -9.66 -7.24 -9.21
CA LEU A 110 -8.62 -6.98 -8.24
C LEU A 110 -8.32 -8.22 -7.43
N LEU A 111 -7.05 -8.58 -7.34
CA LEU A 111 -6.58 -9.80 -6.68
C LEU A 111 -5.82 -9.52 -5.40
N VAL A 112 -5.33 -8.29 -5.22
CA VAL A 112 -4.51 -7.90 -4.07
C VAL A 112 -4.72 -6.42 -3.74
N GLU A 113 -4.67 -6.12 -2.46
CA GLU A 113 -4.70 -4.76 -1.93
C GLU A 113 -3.70 -4.66 -0.79
N ILE A 114 -2.94 -3.56 -0.73
CA ILE A 114 -1.87 -3.40 0.25
C ILE A 114 -1.98 -2.03 0.90
N GLU A 115 -1.83 -2.01 2.23
CA GLU A 115 -1.68 -0.80 3.04
C GLU A 115 -0.25 -0.73 3.56
N ALA A 116 0.20 0.46 3.88
CA ALA A 116 1.51 0.63 4.48
C ALA A 116 1.49 1.73 5.54
N ASP A 117 2.28 1.53 6.57
CA ASP A 117 2.58 2.53 7.58
C ASP A 117 4.07 2.81 7.54
N ALA A 118 4.44 4.07 7.56
CA ALA A 118 5.83 4.50 7.58
C ALA A 118 6.06 5.46 8.74
N TYR A 119 7.28 5.47 9.24
CA TYR A 119 7.67 6.35 10.33
C TYR A 119 8.99 7.02 9.97
N LEU A 120 8.99 8.34 9.98
CA LEU A 120 10.15 9.11 9.57
C LEU A 120 11.09 9.34 10.75
N ASP A 121 12.37 9.12 10.52
CA ASP A 121 13.40 9.60 11.42
C ASP A 121 13.63 11.09 11.17
N ASP A 122 14.22 11.76 12.10
CA ASP A 122 14.52 13.18 11.95
C ASP A 122 15.53 13.48 10.85
#